data_78ac7a4014b68fd38aa2691e93364067
#
_entry.id   78ac7a4014b68fd38aa2691e93364067
#
_cell.length_a   1.000
_cell.length_b   1.000
_cell.length_c   1.000
_cell.angle_alpha   90.00
_cell.angle_beta   90.00
_cell.angle_gamma   90.00
#
_symmetry.space_group_name_H-M   'P 1'
#
loop_
_entity.id
_entity.type
_entity.pdbx_description
1 polymer ?
#
loop_
_entity_poly.entity_id
_entity_poly.type
_entity_poly.pdbx_seq_one_letter_code
_entity_poly.pdbx_strand_id
1 'polypeptide(L)'
;EMIKNIKKFISYNNLDGYIIPKNDEFFTEYSKINKLEIVANFSGSAGFILILKNSNHLFVDGRYTIQAKKQSGKKFKIHEIPYEWPKDILKNDAQLNIGFDPKLFTSETLKIYFNNSCNLFPINSNLFKNKNEIINRNNLVYLINTSIAGESSKSKIKRLKKILESEKIDNLFISSGENVCWLLNIRGKDLPNSPIANFQAIITSNKNIILFGNIKKLKNIKKEFIKNKISFYEKNDFFKILSSLRGKSFCIDNKTCSVINEKLISSKFLIKKRVDPINYLKSIKNKVEIKNMI
;
A
#
# COMPACT_ATOMS: atom_id res chain seq x y z
N GLU A 1 25.29 -0.81 10.86
CA GLU A 1 24.71 0.29 11.64
C GLU A 1 23.17 0.17 11.73
N MET A 2 22.47 -0.02 10.62
CA MET A 2 20.99 -0.07 10.61
C MET A 2 20.42 -1.21 11.45
N ILE A 3 20.98 -2.41 11.40
CA ILE A 3 20.55 -3.55 12.25
C ILE A 3 20.66 -3.20 13.74
N LYS A 4 21.74 -2.52 14.15
CA LYS A 4 21.90 -2.09 15.56
C LYS A 4 20.80 -1.09 15.96
N ASN A 5 20.45 -0.16 15.09
CA ASN A 5 19.36 0.80 15.33
C ASN A 5 18.00 0.10 15.45
N ILE A 6 17.74 -0.89 14.60
CA ILE A 6 16.51 -1.68 14.67
C ILE A 6 16.47 -2.50 15.98
N LYS A 7 17.58 -3.12 16.40
CA LYS A 7 17.65 -3.85 17.68
C LYS A 7 17.46 -2.94 18.90
N LYS A 8 17.98 -1.70 18.86
CA LYS A 8 17.70 -0.69 19.88
C LYS A 8 16.21 -0.32 19.90
N PHE A 9 15.59 -0.15 18.72
CA PHE A 9 14.15 0.11 18.60
C PHE A 9 13.31 -1.05 19.15
N ILE A 10 13.69 -2.30 18.86
CA ILE A 10 13.05 -3.50 19.41
C ILE A 10 13.12 -3.49 20.94
N SER A 11 14.30 -3.27 21.53
CA SER A 11 14.49 -3.23 22.98
C SER A 11 13.72 -2.07 23.63
N TYR A 12 13.75 -0.87 23.05
CA TYR A 12 13.05 0.30 23.55
C TYR A 12 11.52 0.11 23.63
N ASN A 13 10.94 -0.63 22.68
CA ASN A 13 9.51 -0.91 22.62
C ASN A 13 9.10 -2.24 23.29
N ASN A 14 9.98 -2.88 24.06
CA ASN A 14 9.73 -4.17 24.72
C ASN A 14 9.27 -5.27 23.75
N LEU A 15 9.83 -5.29 22.55
CA LEU A 15 9.58 -6.30 21.53
C LEU A 15 10.65 -7.38 21.54
N ASP A 16 10.33 -8.53 20.93
CA ASP A 16 11.28 -9.63 20.68
C ASP A 16 11.78 -9.63 19.24
N GLY A 17 11.06 -8.97 18.35
CA GLY A 17 11.44 -8.80 16.96
C GLY A 17 10.66 -7.71 16.24
N TYR A 18 11.07 -7.42 15.01
CA TYR A 18 10.42 -6.44 14.14
C TYR A 18 10.47 -6.91 12.69
N ILE A 19 9.32 -6.82 11.98
CA ILE A 19 9.23 -7.20 10.58
C ILE A 19 9.24 -5.96 9.67
N ILE A 20 10.00 -6.07 8.56
CA ILE A 20 10.24 -4.98 7.60
C ILE A 20 9.90 -5.48 6.20
N PRO A 21 8.87 -4.94 5.52
CA PRO A 21 8.52 -5.34 4.18
C PRO A 21 9.31 -4.56 3.13
N LYS A 22 9.30 -5.04 1.89
CA LYS A 22 9.83 -4.32 0.72
C LYS A 22 8.97 -3.12 0.37
N ASN A 23 7.65 -3.31 0.33
CA ASN A 23 6.67 -2.35 -0.15
C ASN A 23 6.61 -1.05 0.68
N ASP A 24 6.09 0.00 0.06
CA ASP A 24 5.66 1.23 0.72
C ASP A 24 4.21 1.14 1.25
N GLU A 25 3.67 2.26 1.71
CA GLU A 25 2.30 2.37 2.21
C GLU A 25 1.21 2.26 1.13
N PHE A 26 1.58 2.25 -0.16
CA PHE A 26 0.70 1.96 -1.30
C PHE A 26 0.85 0.52 -1.80
N PHE A 27 1.61 -0.31 -1.09
CA PHE A 27 1.90 -1.70 -1.41
C PHE A 27 2.59 -1.89 -2.76
N THR A 28 3.40 -0.92 -3.16
CA THR A 28 4.24 -1.03 -4.35
C THR A 28 5.61 -1.62 -4.02
N GLU A 29 6.10 -2.54 -4.84
CA GLU A 29 7.44 -3.11 -4.70
C GLU A 29 8.55 -2.16 -5.20
N TYR A 30 8.19 -1.16 -5.97
CA TYR A 30 9.11 -0.18 -6.58
C TYR A 30 9.17 1.14 -5.82
N SER A 31 9.05 1.09 -4.49
CA SER A 31 9.17 2.30 -3.67
C SER A 31 10.54 2.94 -3.81
N LYS A 32 10.61 4.28 -3.65
CA LYS A 32 11.87 5.04 -3.72
C LYS A 32 12.90 4.60 -2.68
N ILE A 33 12.45 4.07 -1.54
CA ILE A 33 13.32 3.55 -0.49
C ILE A 33 13.37 2.04 -0.56
N ASN A 34 14.51 1.48 -0.90
CA ASN A 34 14.74 0.06 -0.79
C ASN A 34 15.15 -0.31 0.65
N LYS A 35 14.17 -0.59 1.51
CA LYS A 35 14.40 -0.96 2.91
C LYS A 35 15.25 -2.22 3.07
N LEU A 36 15.08 -3.20 2.17
CA LEU A 36 15.83 -4.45 2.22
C LEU A 36 17.31 -4.23 1.89
N GLU A 37 17.62 -3.31 0.98
CA GLU A 37 18.99 -2.94 0.65
C GLU A 37 19.67 -2.20 1.81
N ILE A 38 18.96 -1.26 2.44
CA ILE A 38 19.47 -0.49 3.59
C ILE A 38 19.77 -1.41 4.79
N VAL A 39 18.91 -2.41 5.05
CA VAL A 39 19.04 -3.28 6.24
C VAL A 39 19.91 -4.49 5.98
N ALA A 40 19.72 -5.16 4.84
CA ALA A 40 20.31 -6.45 4.52
C ALA A 40 21.30 -6.41 3.36
N ASN A 41 21.52 -5.25 2.74
CA ASN A 41 22.30 -5.13 1.49
C ASN A 41 21.69 -5.96 0.34
N PHE A 42 20.39 -6.24 0.39
CA PHE A 42 19.68 -7.03 -0.61
C PHE A 42 18.94 -6.13 -1.60
N SER A 43 19.38 -6.14 -2.85
CA SER A 43 18.85 -5.28 -3.91
C SER A 43 17.69 -5.90 -4.71
N GLY A 44 17.26 -7.13 -4.42
CA GLY A 44 16.15 -7.79 -5.09
C GLY A 44 14.82 -7.07 -4.94
N SER A 45 13.88 -7.27 -5.87
CA SER A 45 12.61 -6.57 -5.90
C SER A 45 11.52 -7.16 -4.98
N ALA A 46 11.69 -8.39 -4.51
CA ALA A 46 10.71 -9.06 -3.67
C ALA A 46 11.34 -9.67 -2.41
N GLY A 47 10.62 -9.62 -1.29
CA GLY A 47 11.06 -10.17 -0.02
C GLY A 47 10.68 -9.32 1.18
N PHE A 48 11.05 -9.79 2.37
CA PHE A 48 10.89 -9.06 3.63
C PHE A 48 11.91 -9.56 4.67
N ILE A 49 12.12 -8.78 5.71
CA ILE A 49 13.08 -9.05 6.77
C ILE A 49 12.37 -9.23 8.10
N LEU A 50 12.76 -10.23 8.87
CA LEU A 50 12.42 -10.36 10.30
C LEU A 50 13.71 -10.25 11.12
N ILE A 51 13.81 -9.22 11.94
CA ILE A 51 14.90 -9.05 12.90
C ILE A 51 14.41 -9.50 14.26
N LEU A 52 15.05 -10.49 14.82
CA LEU A 52 14.88 -10.94 16.20
C LEU A 52 16.04 -10.43 17.06
N LYS A 53 15.91 -10.51 18.38
CA LYS A 53 17.00 -10.12 19.33
C LYS A 53 18.31 -10.80 18.97
N ASN A 54 18.27 -12.12 18.70
CA ASN A 54 19.46 -12.96 18.52
C ASN A 54 19.71 -13.43 17.08
N SER A 55 18.80 -13.18 16.15
CA SER A 55 18.93 -13.62 14.76
C SER A 55 18.30 -12.65 13.78
N ASN A 56 18.76 -12.69 12.53
CA ASN A 56 18.23 -11.89 11.44
C ASN A 56 17.82 -12.83 10.31
N HIS A 57 16.65 -12.64 9.75
CA HIS A 57 16.06 -13.50 8.73
C HIS A 57 15.64 -12.68 7.52
N LEU A 58 16.01 -13.13 6.32
CA LEU A 58 15.60 -12.55 5.05
C LEU A 58 14.82 -13.59 4.27
N PHE A 59 13.57 -13.27 3.96
CA PHE A 59 12.65 -14.12 3.20
C PHE A 59 12.58 -13.59 1.76
N VAL A 60 12.82 -14.47 0.79
CA VAL A 60 12.81 -14.15 -0.63
C VAL A 60 12.11 -15.27 -1.42
N ASP A 61 11.62 -14.98 -2.60
CA ASP A 61 11.14 -16.04 -3.50
C ASP A 61 12.30 -16.75 -4.22
N GLY A 62 12.02 -17.88 -4.86
CA GLY A 62 13.03 -18.74 -5.49
C GLY A 62 13.92 -18.05 -6.53
N ARG A 63 13.46 -16.95 -7.15
CA ARG A 63 14.25 -16.15 -8.09
C ARG A 63 15.45 -15.46 -7.45
N TYR A 64 15.41 -15.24 -6.14
CA TYR A 64 16.36 -14.41 -5.40
C TYR A 64 17.22 -15.18 -4.39
N THR A 65 17.06 -16.48 -4.23
CA THR A 65 17.78 -17.26 -3.19
C THR A 65 19.30 -17.18 -3.33
N ILE A 66 19.83 -17.30 -4.55
CA ILE A 66 21.27 -17.21 -4.84
C ILE A 66 21.78 -15.79 -4.57
N GLN A 67 21.06 -14.78 -5.05
CA GLN A 67 21.41 -13.37 -4.86
C GLN A 67 21.38 -12.99 -3.37
N ALA A 68 20.35 -13.41 -2.64
CA ALA A 68 20.22 -13.14 -1.21
C ALA A 68 21.36 -13.78 -0.40
N LYS A 69 21.72 -15.03 -0.68
CA LYS A 69 22.88 -15.69 -0.06
C LYS A 69 24.18 -14.94 -0.32
N LYS A 70 24.41 -14.49 -1.55
CA LYS A 70 25.61 -13.75 -1.94
C LYS A 70 25.69 -12.36 -1.28
N GLN A 71 24.59 -11.62 -1.26
CA GLN A 71 24.54 -10.24 -0.77
C GLN A 71 24.39 -10.13 0.76
N SER A 72 23.64 -11.05 1.38
CA SER A 72 23.18 -10.93 2.78
C SER A 72 23.56 -12.09 3.68
N GLY A 73 23.95 -13.23 3.11
CA GLY A 73 24.11 -14.51 3.83
C GLY A 73 25.09 -14.53 5.01
N LYS A 74 26.03 -13.58 5.09
CA LYS A 74 26.94 -13.44 6.25
C LYS A 74 26.22 -12.92 7.51
N LYS A 75 25.10 -12.19 7.37
CA LYS A 75 24.39 -11.51 8.46
C LYS A 75 22.94 -11.98 8.63
N PHE A 76 22.40 -12.68 7.63
CA PHE A 76 21.01 -13.12 7.58
C PHE A 76 20.91 -14.61 7.26
N LYS A 77 19.99 -15.29 7.93
CA LYS A 77 19.49 -16.58 7.50
C LYS A 77 18.53 -16.34 6.34
N ILE A 78 18.77 -17.02 5.21
CA ILE A 78 17.97 -16.85 3.98
C ILE A 78 16.92 -17.95 3.94
N HIS A 79 15.67 -17.56 3.76
CA HIS A 79 14.49 -18.43 3.67
C HIS A 79 13.81 -18.25 2.33
N GLU A 80 13.36 -19.35 1.75
CA GLU A 80 12.65 -19.35 0.47
C GLU A 80 11.15 -19.46 0.69
N ILE A 81 10.41 -18.43 0.27
CA ILE A 81 8.95 -18.48 0.20
C ILE A 81 8.51 -19.13 -1.13
N PRO A 82 7.44 -19.95 -1.14
CA PRO A 82 6.49 -20.19 -0.05
C PRO A 82 6.82 -21.35 0.90
N TYR A 83 8.01 -21.92 0.85
CA TYR A 83 8.36 -23.12 1.63
C TYR A 83 8.59 -22.83 3.11
N GLU A 84 9.15 -21.66 3.44
CA GLU A 84 9.39 -21.22 4.81
C GLU A 84 8.83 -19.82 5.05
N TRP A 85 8.05 -19.68 6.13
CA TRP A 85 7.46 -18.42 6.58
C TRP A 85 7.90 -18.07 8.00
N PRO A 86 7.72 -16.84 8.50
CA PRO A 86 7.97 -16.51 9.91
C PRO A 86 7.31 -17.46 10.90
N LYS A 87 6.08 -17.90 10.64
CA LYS A 87 5.37 -18.90 11.47
C LYS A 87 6.14 -20.21 11.63
N ASP A 88 6.91 -20.61 10.62
CA ASP A 88 7.66 -21.86 10.65
C ASP A 88 8.92 -21.77 11.51
N ILE A 89 9.50 -20.57 11.60
CA ILE A 89 10.65 -20.25 12.45
C ILE A 89 10.23 -20.07 13.89
N LEU A 90 9.05 -19.47 14.13
CA LEU A 90 8.56 -19.10 15.47
C LEU A 90 7.71 -20.21 16.13
N LYS A 91 7.64 -21.42 15.57
CA LYS A 91 6.77 -22.53 16.03
C LYS A 91 6.86 -22.84 17.52
N ASN A 92 8.05 -22.67 18.10
CA ASN A 92 8.32 -23.04 19.50
C ASN A 92 8.24 -21.84 20.48
N ASP A 93 7.97 -20.62 19.96
CA ASP A 93 8.07 -19.36 20.70
C ASP A 93 6.76 -18.57 20.63
N ALA A 94 5.62 -19.23 20.86
CA ALA A 94 4.26 -18.65 20.68
C ALA A 94 3.98 -17.35 21.47
N GLN A 95 4.88 -16.93 22.35
CA GLN A 95 4.71 -15.70 23.16
C GLN A 95 5.60 -14.54 22.73
N LEU A 96 6.36 -14.66 21.63
CA LEU A 96 7.18 -13.56 21.15
C LEU A 96 6.33 -12.38 20.68
N ASN A 97 6.77 -11.18 21.07
CA ASN A 97 6.15 -9.92 20.69
C ASN A 97 6.85 -9.36 19.45
N ILE A 98 6.19 -9.44 18.29
CA ILE A 98 6.73 -8.98 17.01
C ILE A 98 6.07 -7.66 16.61
N GLY A 99 6.90 -6.61 16.49
CA GLY A 99 6.45 -5.30 16.02
C GLY A 99 6.35 -5.23 14.51
N PHE A 100 5.41 -4.42 14.01
CA PHE A 100 5.27 -4.12 12.59
C PHE A 100 4.72 -2.70 12.39
N ASP A 101 5.03 -2.07 11.25
CA ASP A 101 4.42 -0.79 10.89
C ASP A 101 3.04 -1.03 10.26
N PRO A 102 1.93 -0.60 10.92
CA PRO A 102 0.58 -0.88 10.45
C PRO A 102 0.19 -0.19 9.14
N LYS A 103 1.02 0.72 8.63
CA LYS A 103 0.86 1.33 7.31
C LYS A 103 1.38 0.46 6.18
N LEU A 104 2.28 -0.48 6.48
CA LEU A 104 3.03 -1.25 5.50
C LEU A 104 2.56 -2.70 5.34
N PHE A 105 1.59 -3.13 6.13
CA PHE A 105 1.03 -4.49 6.11
C PHE A 105 -0.48 -4.47 5.97
N THR A 106 -1.00 -5.50 5.31
CA THR A 106 -2.42 -5.84 5.36
C THR A 106 -2.66 -6.90 6.44
N SER A 107 -3.88 -6.97 6.98
CA SER A 107 -4.23 -8.03 7.94
C SER A 107 -4.07 -9.42 7.34
N GLU A 108 -4.34 -9.58 6.04
CA GLU A 108 -4.17 -10.84 5.33
C GLU A 108 -2.71 -11.25 5.22
N THR A 109 -1.82 -10.32 4.85
CA THR A 109 -0.38 -10.58 4.78
C THR A 109 0.17 -11.04 6.13
N LEU A 110 -0.20 -10.36 7.22
CA LEU A 110 0.22 -10.76 8.57
C LEU A 110 -0.30 -12.14 8.95
N LYS A 111 -1.53 -12.47 8.58
CA LYS A 111 -2.10 -13.81 8.80
C LYS A 111 -1.32 -14.89 8.05
N ILE A 112 -0.95 -14.65 6.80
CA ILE A 112 -0.15 -15.60 6.00
C ILE A 112 1.22 -15.80 6.65
N TYR A 113 1.89 -14.71 7.06
CA TYR A 113 3.25 -14.76 7.59
C TYR A 113 3.33 -15.43 8.96
N PHE A 114 2.39 -15.12 9.85
CA PHE A 114 2.49 -15.51 11.26
C PHE A 114 1.46 -16.54 11.72
N ASN A 115 0.25 -16.55 11.16
CA ASN A 115 -0.81 -17.50 11.51
C ASN A 115 -0.95 -17.76 13.02
N ASN A 116 -0.96 -16.71 13.83
CA ASN A 116 -1.04 -16.76 15.31
C ASN A 116 0.18 -17.41 16.00
N SER A 117 1.34 -17.52 15.35
CA SER A 117 2.57 -18.05 15.95
C SER A 117 3.27 -17.07 16.90
N CYS A 118 2.78 -15.84 17.02
CA CYS A 118 3.33 -14.81 17.91
C CYS A 118 2.28 -13.73 18.20
N ASN A 119 2.60 -12.82 19.12
CA ASN A 119 1.83 -11.61 19.38
C ASN A 119 2.28 -10.51 18.42
N LEU A 120 1.36 -9.88 17.70
CA LEU A 120 1.65 -8.82 16.73
C LEU A 120 1.32 -7.45 17.32
N PHE A 121 2.33 -6.55 17.33
CA PHE A 121 2.21 -5.20 17.87
C PHE A 121 2.34 -4.14 16.78
N PRO A 122 1.27 -3.37 16.48
CA PRO A 122 1.33 -2.28 15.53
C PRO A 122 2.09 -1.09 16.12
N ILE A 123 3.22 -0.75 15.54
CA ILE A 123 4.06 0.39 15.98
C ILE A 123 4.45 1.21 14.77
N ASN A 124 4.06 2.49 14.77
CA ASN A 124 4.51 3.45 13.76
C ASN A 124 6.02 3.66 13.91
N SER A 125 6.80 3.18 12.96
CA SER A 125 8.24 3.36 12.99
C SER A 125 8.68 4.56 12.16
N ASN A 126 9.68 5.29 12.68
CA ASN A 126 10.36 6.35 11.94
C ASN A 126 11.71 5.88 11.38
N LEU A 127 11.96 4.56 11.41
CA LEU A 127 13.25 3.95 11.04
C LEU A 127 13.68 4.27 9.59
N PHE A 128 12.71 4.47 8.70
CA PHE A 128 12.93 4.71 7.28
C PHE A 128 12.27 6.02 6.81
N LYS A 129 12.20 7.04 7.67
CA LYS A 129 11.65 8.34 7.26
C LYS A 129 12.44 8.92 6.10
N ASN A 130 11.73 9.24 5.02
CA ASN A 130 12.25 10.14 4.00
C ASN A 130 12.44 11.53 4.59
N LYS A 131 13.58 12.17 4.28
CA LYS A 131 13.69 13.62 4.32
C LYS A 131 12.57 14.19 3.44
N ASN A 132 11.94 15.28 3.88
CA ASN A 132 10.82 15.91 3.19
C ASN A 132 11.00 15.89 1.67
N GLU A 133 10.05 15.30 0.97
CA GLU A 133 10.09 15.25 -0.49
C GLU A 133 9.97 16.66 -1.06
N ILE A 134 11.00 17.13 -1.74
CA ILE A 134 10.97 18.42 -2.42
C ILE A 134 10.05 18.30 -3.61
N ILE A 135 8.90 19.01 -3.55
CA ILE A 135 7.96 19.06 -4.65
C ILE A 135 8.43 20.10 -5.65
N ASN A 136 8.84 19.66 -6.81
CA ASN A 136 9.19 20.50 -7.94
C ASN A 136 8.18 20.31 -9.10
N ARG A 137 8.35 21.05 -10.18
CA ARG A 137 7.47 20.93 -11.36
C ARG A 137 7.42 19.52 -11.96
N ASN A 138 8.48 18.75 -11.82
CA ASN A 138 8.58 17.37 -12.35
C ASN A 138 7.76 16.36 -11.54
N ASN A 139 7.33 16.69 -10.31
CA ASN A 139 6.59 15.80 -9.42
C ASN A 139 5.08 16.11 -9.38
N LEU A 140 4.61 17.06 -10.21
CA LEU A 140 3.20 17.42 -10.27
C LEU A 140 2.39 16.32 -10.98
N VAL A 141 1.16 16.18 -10.53
CA VAL A 141 0.17 15.30 -11.18
C VAL A 141 -0.36 15.99 -12.44
N TYR A 142 -0.59 15.20 -13.48
CA TYR A 142 -1.15 15.65 -14.75
C TYR A 142 -2.28 14.74 -15.23
N LEU A 143 -3.17 15.29 -16.04
CA LEU A 143 -4.25 14.56 -16.69
C LEU A 143 -3.76 13.93 -17.99
N ILE A 144 -4.24 12.72 -18.29
CA ILE A 144 -4.12 12.15 -19.63
C ILE A 144 -5.40 12.38 -20.42
N ASN A 145 -5.22 12.68 -21.71
CA ASN A 145 -6.34 12.98 -22.60
C ASN A 145 -7.17 11.71 -22.87
N THR A 146 -8.47 11.88 -23.09
CA THR A 146 -9.37 10.77 -23.46
C THR A 146 -8.94 10.09 -24.77
N SER A 147 -8.31 10.83 -25.68
CA SER A 147 -7.70 10.25 -26.90
C SER A 147 -6.60 9.21 -26.62
N ILE A 148 -5.95 9.27 -25.46
CA ILE A 148 -4.93 8.32 -25.00
C ILE A 148 -5.56 7.25 -24.09
N ALA A 149 -6.44 7.66 -23.17
CA ALA A 149 -7.08 6.76 -22.22
C ALA A 149 -8.23 5.93 -22.82
N GLY A 150 -8.79 6.37 -23.96
CA GLY A 150 -9.91 5.71 -24.66
C GLY A 150 -11.27 5.87 -23.97
N GLU A 151 -11.30 6.27 -22.70
CA GLU A 151 -12.51 6.47 -21.91
C GLU A 151 -12.33 7.63 -20.93
N SER A 152 -13.36 8.46 -20.78
CA SER A 152 -13.32 9.57 -19.81
C SER A 152 -13.40 9.04 -18.37
N SER A 153 -12.79 9.77 -17.43
CA SER A 153 -12.91 9.50 -15.99
C SER A 153 -14.39 9.48 -15.54
N LYS A 154 -15.23 10.40 -16.07
CA LYS A 154 -16.67 10.42 -15.79
C LYS A 154 -17.38 9.12 -16.18
N SER A 155 -17.06 8.54 -17.33
CA SER A 155 -17.61 7.24 -17.77
C SER A 155 -17.17 6.11 -16.87
N LYS A 156 -15.87 6.02 -16.54
CA LYS A 156 -15.31 5.01 -15.61
C LYS A 156 -15.98 5.07 -14.24
N ILE A 157 -16.14 6.27 -13.69
CA ILE A 157 -16.82 6.51 -12.42
C ILE A 157 -18.28 6.04 -12.49
N LYS A 158 -19.00 6.33 -13.60
CA LYS A 158 -20.37 5.87 -13.79
C LYS A 158 -20.49 4.35 -13.78
N ARG A 159 -19.55 3.64 -14.44
CA ARG A 159 -19.51 2.15 -14.42
C ARG A 159 -19.26 1.62 -13.01
N LEU A 160 -18.30 2.19 -12.31
CA LEU A 160 -17.99 1.80 -10.94
C LEU A 160 -19.17 2.01 -9.99
N LYS A 161 -19.86 3.16 -10.08
CA LYS A 161 -21.06 3.45 -9.28
C LYS A 161 -22.15 2.40 -9.47
N LYS A 162 -22.41 1.94 -10.70
CA LYS A 162 -23.37 0.87 -10.98
C LYS A 162 -23.01 -0.44 -10.26
N ILE A 163 -21.72 -0.80 -10.21
CA ILE A 163 -21.25 -1.98 -9.47
C ILE A 163 -21.53 -1.79 -7.98
N LEU A 164 -21.18 -0.65 -7.40
CA LEU A 164 -21.42 -0.38 -5.98
C LEU A 164 -22.91 -0.44 -5.61
N GLU A 165 -23.77 0.06 -6.49
CA GLU A 165 -25.23 0.01 -6.31
C GLU A 165 -25.77 -1.43 -6.39
N SER A 166 -25.39 -2.21 -7.41
CA SER A 166 -25.83 -3.60 -7.55
C SER A 166 -25.38 -4.49 -6.40
N GLU A 167 -24.25 -4.20 -5.79
CA GLU A 167 -23.68 -4.97 -4.68
C GLU A 167 -24.02 -4.39 -3.30
N LYS A 168 -24.86 -3.36 -3.25
CA LYS A 168 -25.27 -2.68 -2.01
C LYS A 168 -24.08 -2.26 -1.16
N ILE A 169 -23.08 -1.63 -1.79
CA ILE A 169 -21.89 -1.06 -1.16
C ILE A 169 -22.12 0.44 -1.00
N ASP A 170 -22.13 0.91 0.24
CA ASP A 170 -22.28 2.35 0.52
C ASP A 170 -21.00 3.10 0.17
N ASN A 171 -19.87 2.70 0.76
CA ASN A 171 -18.59 3.37 0.57
C ASN A 171 -17.53 2.38 0.06
N LEU A 172 -16.63 2.85 -0.80
CA LEU A 172 -15.47 2.09 -1.28
C LEU A 172 -14.18 2.83 -0.97
N PHE A 173 -13.22 2.17 -0.36
CA PHE A 173 -11.86 2.66 -0.21
C PHE A 173 -10.97 2.09 -1.30
N ILE A 174 -10.43 2.96 -2.14
CA ILE A 174 -9.45 2.64 -3.19
C ILE A 174 -8.07 2.90 -2.61
N SER A 175 -7.41 1.86 -2.14
CA SER A 175 -6.10 1.94 -1.48
C SER A 175 -4.93 1.91 -2.47
N SER A 176 -5.12 1.36 -3.67
CA SER A 176 -4.09 1.30 -4.71
C SER A 176 -4.02 2.59 -5.52
N GLY A 177 -2.83 3.23 -5.56
CA GLY A 177 -2.60 4.42 -6.37
C GLY A 177 -2.78 4.19 -7.87
N GLU A 178 -2.50 2.98 -8.37
CA GLU A 178 -2.74 2.61 -9.77
C GLU A 178 -4.22 2.67 -10.14
N ASN A 179 -5.08 2.18 -9.24
CA ASN A 179 -6.52 2.19 -9.46
C ASN A 179 -7.08 3.61 -9.44
N VAL A 180 -6.58 4.46 -8.53
CA VAL A 180 -6.91 5.89 -8.52
C VAL A 180 -6.48 6.57 -9.82
N CYS A 181 -5.25 6.31 -10.27
CA CYS A 181 -4.72 6.86 -11.52
C CYS A 181 -5.53 6.44 -12.74
N TRP A 182 -5.91 5.17 -12.82
CA TRP A 182 -6.74 4.67 -13.92
C TRP A 182 -8.15 5.29 -13.90
N LEU A 183 -8.79 5.32 -12.72
CA LEU A 183 -10.16 5.82 -12.57
C LEU A 183 -10.28 7.30 -12.97
N LEU A 184 -9.31 8.10 -12.55
CA LEU A 184 -9.34 9.57 -12.72
C LEU A 184 -8.57 10.05 -13.94
N ASN A 185 -7.99 9.18 -14.75
CA ASN A 185 -7.12 9.54 -15.87
C ASN A 185 -5.98 10.49 -15.47
N ILE A 186 -5.40 10.28 -14.31
CA ILE A 186 -4.25 11.03 -13.81
C ILE A 186 -2.96 10.21 -13.85
N ARG A 187 -1.85 10.91 -13.95
CA ARG A 187 -0.50 10.32 -13.87
C ARG A 187 0.38 11.20 -12.98
N GLY A 188 1.45 10.60 -12.47
CA GLY A 188 2.47 11.26 -11.66
C GLY A 188 3.81 10.60 -11.81
N LYS A 189 4.78 11.05 -11.03
CA LYS A 189 6.17 10.53 -11.02
C LYS A 189 6.58 10.11 -9.61
N ASP A 190 5.66 9.46 -8.88
CA ASP A 190 5.95 9.02 -7.51
C ASP A 190 6.71 7.70 -7.47
N LEU A 191 6.61 6.90 -8.52
CA LEU A 191 7.41 5.69 -8.71
C LEU A 191 8.47 5.89 -9.81
N PRO A 192 9.66 5.27 -9.67
CA PRO A 192 10.77 5.48 -10.60
C PRO A 192 10.47 4.97 -12.03
N ASN A 193 9.72 3.87 -12.16
CA ASN A 193 9.51 3.18 -13.43
C ASN A 193 8.04 3.10 -13.87
N SER A 194 7.15 3.83 -13.20
CA SER A 194 5.73 3.82 -13.50
C SER A 194 5.12 5.22 -13.31
N PRO A 195 4.26 5.69 -14.23
CA PRO A 195 3.71 7.04 -14.17
C PRO A 195 2.55 7.12 -13.15
N ILE A 196 2.80 6.69 -11.93
CA ILE A 196 1.81 6.63 -10.85
C ILE A 196 1.92 7.86 -9.96
N ALA A 197 0.75 8.39 -9.60
CA ALA A 197 0.58 9.36 -8.53
C ALA A 197 0.08 8.64 -7.27
N ASN A 198 0.80 8.77 -6.17
CA ASN A 198 0.50 8.11 -4.90
C ASN A 198 -0.65 8.80 -4.17
N PHE A 199 -1.87 8.48 -4.58
CA PHE A 199 -3.11 8.89 -3.95
C PHE A 199 -3.96 7.67 -3.59
N GLN A 200 -4.74 7.82 -2.53
CA GLN A 200 -5.83 6.93 -2.17
C GLN A 200 -7.15 7.67 -2.35
N ALA A 201 -8.25 6.95 -2.48
CA ALA A 201 -9.55 7.59 -2.66
C ALA A 201 -10.67 6.89 -1.90
N ILE A 202 -11.70 7.65 -1.55
CA ILE A 202 -12.97 7.12 -1.07
C ILE A 202 -14.05 7.51 -2.08
N ILE A 203 -14.86 6.54 -2.50
CA ILE A 203 -16.16 6.79 -3.11
C ILE A 203 -17.20 6.66 -2.00
N THR A 204 -17.92 7.74 -1.73
CA THR A 204 -18.87 7.83 -0.63
C THR A 204 -20.24 7.26 -0.99
N SER A 205 -21.09 7.03 0.01
CA SER A 205 -22.49 6.63 -0.17
C SER A 205 -23.28 7.56 -1.10
N ASN A 206 -22.96 8.86 -1.09
CA ASN A 206 -23.51 9.86 -2.02
C ASN A 206 -22.81 9.87 -3.37
N LYS A 207 -21.93 8.89 -3.63
CA LYS A 207 -21.18 8.74 -4.87
C LYS A 207 -20.24 9.92 -5.20
N ASN A 208 -19.83 10.69 -4.20
CA ASN A 208 -18.76 11.68 -4.32
C ASN A 208 -17.40 11.00 -4.19
N ILE A 209 -16.37 11.64 -4.75
CA ILE A 209 -14.99 11.16 -4.69
C ILE A 209 -14.18 12.08 -3.80
N ILE A 210 -13.44 11.46 -2.88
CA ILE A 210 -12.52 12.14 -1.97
C ILE A 210 -11.15 11.55 -2.15
N LEU A 211 -10.16 12.37 -2.52
CA LEU A 211 -8.76 11.98 -2.66
C LEU A 211 -7.96 12.29 -1.40
N PHE A 212 -7.02 11.41 -1.08
CA PHE A 212 -6.05 11.57 0.00
C PHE A 212 -4.64 11.40 -0.52
N GLY A 213 -3.78 12.36 -0.24
CA GLY A 213 -2.38 12.34 -0.65
C GLY A 213 -1.73 13.69 -0.45
N ASN A 214 -0.58 13.91 -1.08
CA ASN A 214 0.07 15.22 -1.06
C ASN A 214 -0.66 16.18 -2.01
N ILE A 215 -1.53 17.03 -1.47
CA ILE A 215 -2.39 17.95 -2.26
C ILE A 215 -1.59 19.01 -3.03
N LYS A 216 -0.35 19.31 -2.64
CA LYS A 216 0.51 20.26 -3.37
C LYS A 216 0.83 19.75 -4.78
N LYS A 217 0.85 18.43 -4.98
CA LYS A 217 1.06 17.81 -6.31
C LYS A 217 -0.09 18.02 -7.28
N LEU A 218 -1.28 18.38 -6.79
CA LEU A 218 -2.48 18.62 -7.61
C LEU A 218 -2.56 20.04 -8.21
N LYS A 219 -1.57 20.91 -8.00
CA LYS A 219 -1.60 22.33 -8.37
C LYS A 219 -2.13 22.56 -9.79
N ASN A 220 -1.71 21.80 -10.78
CA ASN A 220 -2.07 21.99 -12.19
C ASN A 220 -3.47 21.50 -12.55
N ILE A 221 -4.04 20.56 -11.77
CA ILE A 221 -5.33 19.91 -12.07
C ILE A 221 -6.41 20.24 -11.05
N LYS A 222 -6.10 21.07 -10.06
CA LYS A 222 -7.01 21.44 -8.97
C LYS A 222 -8.34 22.01 -9.47
N LYS A 223 -8.31 22.91 -10.47
CA LYS A 223 -9.51 23.51 -11.04
C LYS A 223 -10.41 22.47 -11.69
N GLU A 224 -9.83 21.49 -12.41
CA GLU A 224 -10.58 20.41 -13.05
C GLU A 224 -11.25 19.49 -12.00
N PHE A 225 -10.56 19.19 -10.91
CA PHE A 225 -11.13 18.38 -9.81
C PHE A 225 -12.29 19.09 -9.13
N ILE A 226 -12.18 20.39 -8.85
CA ILE A 226 -13.26 21.17 -8.26
C ILE A 226 -14.49 21.19 -9.20
N LYS A 227 -14.28 21.42 -10.51
CA LYS A 227 -15.34 21.37 -11.54
C LYS A 227 -16.05 20.01 -11.57
N ASN A 228 -15.32 18.93 -11.38
CA ASN A 228 -15.86 17.57 -11.35
C ASN A 228 -16.33 17.12 -9.95
N LYS A 229 -16.42 18.02 -8.97
CA LYS A 229 -16.85 17.77 -7.59
C LYS A 229 -16.01 16.68 -6.90
N ILE A 230 -14.71 16.62 -7.19
CA ILE A 230 -13.75 15.77 -6.51
C ILE A 230 -13.12 16.59 -5.39
N SER A 231 -13.29 16.14 -4.15
CA SER A 231 -12.64 16.73 -2.96
C SER A 231 -11.27 16.11 -2.77
N PHE A 232 -10.34 16.85 -2.16
CA PHE A 232 -8.98 16.33 -1.89
C PHE A 232 -8.44 16.88 -0.57
N TYR A 233 -7.76 16.01 0.16
CA TYR A 233 -7.24 16.26 1.51
C TYR A 233 -5.85 15.65 1.68
N GLU A 234 -5.10 16.17 2.66
CA GLU A 234 -3.87 15.52 3.11
C GLU A 234 -4.17 14.17 3.77
N LYS A 235 -3.22 13.24 3.74
CA LYS A 235 -3.41 11.92 4.36
C LYS A 235 -3.77 11.98 5.83
N ASN A 236 -3.23 12.96 6.56
CA ASN A 236 -3.51 13.13 7.99
C ASN A 236 -4.98 13.47 8.28
N ASP A 237 -5.72 13.98 7.30
CA ASP A 237 -7.14 14.28 7.44
C ASP A 237 -8.04 13.06 7.27
N PHE A 238 -7.47 11.88 6.93
CA PHE A 238 -8.24 10.67 6.62
C PHE A 238 -9.24 10.31 7.73
N PHE A 239 -8.79 10.27 8.98
CA PHE A 239 -9.65 9.93 10.12
C PHE A 239 -10.77 10.96 10.30
N LYS A 240 -10.45 12.26 10.23
CA LYS A 240 -11.43 13.35 10.35
C LYS A 240 -12.51 13.24 9.27
N ILE A 241 -12.12 13.03 8.03
CA ILE A 241 -13.05 12.89 6.91
C ILE A 241 -13.87 11.60 7.06
N LEU A 242 -13.25 10.47 7.40
CA LEU A 242 -13.93 9.20 7.63
C LEU A 242 -15.04 9.34 8.68
N SER A 243 -14.79 10.10 9.76
CA SER A 243 -15.76 10.34 10.84
C SER A 243 -16.99 11.09 10.37
N SER A 244 -16.91 11.90 9.31
CA SER A 244 -18.04 12.65 8.74
C SER A 244 -18.85 11.88 7.71
N LEU A 245 -18.37 10.72 7.22
CA LEU A 245 -19.04 9.96 6.17
C LEU A 245 -20.30 9.27 6.69
N ARG A 246 -21.25 9.06 5.76
CA ARG A 246 -22.52 8.34 6.00
C ARG A 246 -22.46 6.94 5.37
N GLY A 247 -23.47 6.14 5.69
CA GLY A 247 -23.62 4.75 5.21
C GLY A 247 -23.32 3.74 6.30
N LYS A 248 -23.60 2.46 6.04
CA LYS A 248 -23.41 1.34 6.97
C LYS A 248 -22.19 0.50 6.61
N SER A 249 -21.94 0.32 5.32
CA SER A 249 -20.91 -0.57 4.80
C SER A 249 -19.76 0.16 4.13
N PHE A 250 -18.58 -0.42 4.25
CA PHE A 250 -17.36 0.05 3.60
C PHE A 250 -16.63 -1.12 2.94
N CYS A 251 -16.44 -1.03 1.64
CA CYS A 251 -15.68 -2.03 0.88
C CYS A 251 -14.19 -1.68 0.91
N ILE A 252 -13.35 -2.65 1.19
CA ILE A 252 -11.89 -2.55 1.14
C ILE A 252 -11.29 -3.72 0.37
N ASP A 253 -10.17 -3.49 -0.30
CA ASP A 253 -9.35 -4.57 -0.86
C ASP A 253 -8.36 -5.06 0.22
N ASN A 254 -8.51 -6.33 0.64
CA ASN A 254 -7.69 -6.94 1.68
C ASN A 254 -6.20 -7.13 1.27
N LYS A 255 -5.89 -6.99 -0.03
CA LYS A 255 -4.51 -7.08 -0.55
C LYS A 255 -3.76 -5.75 -0.50
N THR A 256 -4.47 -4.61 -0.46
CA THR A 256 -3.87 -3.27 -0.52
C THR A 256 -4.34 -2.31 0.56
N CYS A 257 -5.35 -2.68 1.36
CA CYS A 257 -5.78 -1.87 2.51
C CYS A 257 -4.87 -2.17 3.71
N SER A 258 -4.15 -1.16 4.20
CA SER A 258 -3.27 -1.31 5.36
C SER A 258 -4.05 -1.58 6.65
N VAL A 259 -3.39 -2.26 7.61
CA VAL A 259 -3.95 -2.55 8.95
C VAL A 259 -4.48 -1.30 9.62
N ILE A 260 -3.77 -0.17 9.53
CA ILE A 260 -4.21 1.09 10.14
C ILE A 260 -5.49 1.60 9.48
N ASN A 261 -5.60 1.58 8.16
CA ASN A 261 -6.79 2.04 7.45
C ASN A 261 -7.97 1.09 7.69
N GLU A 262 -7.74 -0.23 7.67
CA GLU A 262 -8.77 -1.22 8.01
C GLU A 262 -9.30 -0.99 9.43
N LYS A 263 -8.42 -0.78 10.42
CA LYS A 263 -8.81 -0.50 11.81
C LYS A 263 -9.62 0.80 11.94
N LEU A 264 -9.19 1.87 11.27
CA LEU A 264 -9.91 3.14 11.28
C LEU A 264 -11.29 3.01 10.64
N ILE A 265 -11.41 2.31 9.51
CA ILE A 265 -12.68 2.09 8.82
C ILE A 265 -13.60 1.21 9.66
N SER A 266 -13.09 0.12 10.24
CA SER A 266 -13.88 -0.82 11.05
C SER A 266 -14.41 -0.22 12.37
N SER A 267 -13.79 0.85 12.84
CA SER A 267 -14.28 1.54 14.06
C SER A 267 -15.64 2.20 13.87
N LYS A 268 -16.09 2.42 12.63
CA LYS A 268 -17.35 3.10 12.31
C LYS A 268 -18.25 2.33 11.35
N PHE A 269 -17.70 1.49 10.47
CA PHE A 269 -18.43 0.85 9.38
C PHE A 269 -18.29 -0.65 9.39
N LEU A 270 -19.30 -1.34 8.89
CA LEU A 270 -19.22 -2.78 8.56
C LEU A 270 -18.31 -2.95 7.35
N ILE A 271 -17.22 -3.68 7.52
CA ILE A 271 -16.26 -3.91 6.43
C ILE A 271 -16.73 -5.06 5.54
N LYS A 272 -16.71 -4.81 4.22
CA LYS A 272 -16.83 -5.82 3.18
C LYS A 272 -15.46 -6.00 2.53
N LYS A 273 -14.80 -7.14 2.77
CA LYS A 273 -13.51 -7.46 2.15
C LYS A 273 -13.70 -8.10 0.79
N ARG A 274 -13.14 -7.51 -0.25
CA ARG A 274 -13.15 -8.04 -1.62
C ARG A 274 -12.07 -7.38 -2.46
N VAL A 275 -11.76 -7.97 -3.60
CA VAL A 275 -10.88 -7.35 -4.60
C VAL A 275 -11.52 -6.05 -5.07
N ASP A 276 -10.71 -4.98 -5.19
CA ASP A 276 -11.17 -3.68 -5.70
C ASP A 276 -11.85 -3.86 -7.07
N PRO A 277 -13.13 -3.46 -7.22
CA PRO A 277 -13.86 -3.62 -8.47
C PRO A 277 -13.20 -2.89 -9.66
N ILE A 278 -12.33 -1.92 -9.42
CA ILE A 278 -11.55 -1.25 -10.47
C ILE A 278 -10.61 -2.25 -11.16
N ASN A 279 -10.08 -3.26 -10.44
CA ASN A 279 -9.22 -4.26 -11.04
C ASN A 279 -9.92 -5.01 -12.18
N TYR A 280 -11.19 -5.36 -11.99
CA TYR A 280 -12.00 -5.95 -13.05
C TYR A 280 -12.25 -4.96 -14.20
N LEU A 281 -12.64 -3.72 -13.88
CA LEU A 281 -12.94 -2.71 -14.89
C LEU A 281 -11.71 -2.40 -15.78
N LYS A 282 -10.52 -2.31 -15.20
CA LYS A 282 -9.29 -2.01 -15.96
C LYS A 282 -8.70 -3.24 -16.67
N SER A 283 -9.08 -4.46 -16.28
CA SER A 283 -8.64 -5.68 -16.97
C SER A 283 -9.21 -5.79 -18.39
N ILE A 284 -10.41 -5.25 -18.61
CA ILE A 284 -11.08 -5.21 -19.91
C ILE A 284 -10.63 -3.96 -20.67
N LYS A 285 -9.74 -4.14 -21.65
CA LYS A 285 -9.15 -3.03 -22.41
C LYS A 285 -10.13 -2.46 -23.41
N ASN A 286 -10.21 -1.13 -23.50
CA ASN A 286 -10.95 -0.45 -24.55
C ASN A 286 -10.14 -0.44 -25.88
N LYS A 287 -10.79 -0.04 -26.99
CA LYS A 287 -10.17 -0.06 -28.34
C LYS A 287 -8.88 0.77 -28.42
N VAL A 288 -8.82 1.91 -27.71
CA VAL A 288 -7.64 2.78 -27.71
C VAL A 288 -6.51 2.17 -26.90
N GLU A 289 -6.81 1.61 -25.72
CA GLU A 289 -5.83 0.87 -24.91
C GLU A 289 -5.23 -0.30 -25.72
N ILE A 290 -6.06 -1.07 -26.45
CA ILE A 290 -5.60 -2.16 -27.32
C ILE A 290 -4.69 -1.60 -28.41
N LYS A 291 -5.13 -0.54 -29.12
CA LYS A 291 -4.32 0.09 -30.19
C LYS A 291 -2.95 0.58 -29.69
N ASN A 292 -2.88 1.08 -28.46
CA ASN A 292 -1.64 1.59 -27.87
C ASN A 292 -0.72 0.46 -27.36
N MET A 293 -1.19 -0.78 -27.30
CA MET A 293 -0.40 -1.97 -26.91
C MET A 293 0.20 -2.71 -28.08
N ILE A 294 -0.29 -2.51 -29.32
CA ILE A 294 0.20 -3.06 -30.58
C ILE A 294 1.24 -2.12 -31.17
#